data_b62c79579100627c22144b3f56e86a21
#
_entry.id   b62c79579100627c22144b3f56e86a21
#
_cell.length_a   1.000
_cell.length_b   1.000
_cell.length_c   1.000
_cell.angle_alpha   90.00
_cell.angle_beta   90.00
_cell.angle_gamma   90.00
#
_symmetry.space_group_name_H-M   'P 1'
#
loop_
_entity.id
_entity.type
_entity.pdbx_description
1 polymer ?
#
loop_
_entity_poly.entity_id
_entity_poly.type
_entity_poly.pdbx_seq_one_letter_code
_entity_poly.pdbx_strand_id
1 'polypeptide(L)'
;MQTKRPRLTDVAQLAGVSSATVSLVINQRVTGNVRIPAETQQRVLDAAAQLGYVADPVAQSLAKGRNGLIGVFTFEAIFPVTQRDFYYPFLLGIEHAAETLGYDLLLYTSTSVGDGRRRIYRDGRNRLRLADGAILLGTESSKEEIQALVEEAYPFVFIGRRELPGSEISYTAADYA
;
A
#
# COMPACT_ATOMS: atom_id res chain seq x y z
N MET A 1 3.40 -8.71 -32.96
CA MET A 1 2.58 -9.76 -32.31
C MET A 1 2.58 -9.47 -30.82
N GLN A 2 1.44 -9.09 -30.24
CA GLN A 2 1.32 -8.99 -28.78
C GLN A 2 1.28 -10.41 -28.22
N THR A 3 2.34 -10.86 -27.59
CA THR A 3 2.34 -12.11 -26.84
C THR A 3 1.39 -11.92 -25.65
N LYS A 4 0.27 -12.64 -25.68
CA LYS A 4 -0.73 -12.65 -24.60
C LYS A 4 -0.03 -13.07 -23.31
N ARG A 5 -0.09 -12.21 -22.28
CA ARG A 5 0.49 -12.55 -20.97
C ARG A 5 -0.13 -13.84 -20.44
N PRO A 6 0.68 -14.80 -19.99
CA PRO A 6 0.18 -16.05 -19.40
C PRO A 6 -0.76 -15.74 -18.22
N ARG A 7 -1.81 -16.51 -18.11
CA ARG A 7 -2.80 -16.40 -17.03
C ARG A 7 -2.60 -17.53 -16.02
N LEU A 8 -3.13 -17.35 -14.83
CA LEU A 8 -3.14 -18.36 -13.77
C LEU A 8 -3.80 -19.68 -14.26
N THR A 9 -4.81 -19.59 -15.14
CA THR A 9 -5.46 -20.74 -15.78
C THR A 9 -4.52 -21.52 -16.70
N ASP A 10 -3.59 -20.86 -17.37
CA ASP A 10 -2.64 -21.51 -18.26
C ASP A 10 -1.62 -22.32 -17.44
N VAL A 11 -1.19 -21.78 -16.28
CA VAL A 11 -0.35 -22.49 -15.32
C VAL A 11 -1.08 -23.72 -14.75
N ALA A 12 -2.35 -23.56 -14.40
CA ALA A 12 -3.18 -24.65 -13.88
C ALA A 12 -3.31 -25.80 -14.87
N GLN A 13 -3.54 -25.47 -16.14
CA GLN A 13 -3.62 -26.45 -17.21
C GLN A 13 -2.30 -27.18 -17.41
N LEU A 14 -1.18 -26.47 -17.45
CA LEU A 14 0.15 -27.07 -17.66
C LEU A 14 0.57 -27.95 -16.47
N ALA A 15 0.29 -27.51 -15.24
CA ALA A 15 0.61 -28.24 -14.02
C ALA A 15 -0.37 -29.38 -13.70
N GLY A 16 -1.51 -29.50 -14.42
CA GLY A 16 -2.52 -30.52 -14.19
C GLY A 16 -3.24 -30.39 -12.85
N VAL A 17 -3.50 -29.15 -12.41
CA VAL A 17 -4.17 -28.86 -11.13
C VAL A 17 -5.24 -27.78 -11.30
N SER A 18 -6.04 -27.54 -10.26
CA SER A 18 -7.02 -26.44 -10.27
C SER A 18 -6.35 -25.07 -10.15
N SER A 19 -7.00 -24.02 -10.68
CA SER A 19 -6.55 -22.63 -10.49
C SER A 19 -6.45 -22.23 -9.01
N ALA A 20 -7.30 -22.80 -8.15
CA ALA A 20 -7.23 -22.60 -6.70
C ALA A 20 -5.92 -23.18 -6.13
N THR A 21 -5.50 -24.36 -6.57
CA THR A 21 -4.24 -24.98 -6.16
C THR A 21 -3.04 -24.12 -6.59
N VAL A 22 -3.04 -23.63 -7.83
CA VAL A 22 -2.00 -22.72 -8.33
C VAL A 22 -1.94 -21.45 -7.48
N SER A 23 -3.09 -20.85 -7.18
CA SER A 23 -3.17 -19.65 -6.35
C SER A 23 -2.60 -19.88 -4.94
N LEU A 24 -2.89 -21.02 -4.32
CA LEU A 24 -2.36 -21.37 -3.01
C LEU A 24 -0.84 -21.53 -3.01
N VAL A 25 -0.29 -22.21 -4.04
CA VAL A 25 1.16 -22.43 -4.17
C VAL A 25 1.90 -21.12 -4.42
N ILE A 26 1.46 -20.35 -5.43
CA ILE A 26 2.15 -19.09 -5.83
C ILE A 26 2.07 -18.03 -4.75
N ASN A 27 0.97 -17.95 -4.00
CA ASN A 27 0.81 -16.98 -2.93
C ASN A 27 1.34 -17.48 -1.58
N GLN A 28 2.01 -18.63 -1.53
CA GLN A 28 2.55 -19.25 -0.31
C GLN A 28 1.51 -19.38 0.81
N ARG A 29 0.24 -19.59 0.44
CA ARG A 29 -0.87 -19.77 1.38
C ARG A 29 -1.05 -21.23 1.81
N VAL A 30 0.01 -22.03 1.75
CA VAL A 30 0.02 -23.41 2.25
C VAL A 30 0.16 -23.37 3.79
N THR A 31 -0.71 -22.57 4.45
CA THR A 31 -0.79 -22.49 5.91
C THR A 31 -2.17 -22.93 6.35
N GLY A 32 -2.24 -23.83 7.32
CA GLY A 32 -3.49 -24.37 7.85
C GLY A 32 -3.83 -25.76 7.31
N ASN A 33 -5.12 -26.11 7.21
CA ASN A 33 -5.60 -27.44 6.88
C ASN A 33 -5.40 -27.92 5.44
N VAL A 34 -4.87 -27.08 4.54
CA VAL A 34 -4.65 -27.47 3.13
C VAL A 34 -3.19 -27.83 2.93
N ARG A 35 -2.89 -29.12 2.96
CA ARG A 35 -1.55 -29.66 2.68
C ARG A 35 -1.44 -30.00 1.20
N ILE A 36 -0.70 -29.21 0.42
CA ILE A 36 -0.38 -29.52 -0.98
C ILE A 36 0.93 -30.32 -0.98
N PRO A 37 0.97 -31.53 -1.60
CA PRO A 37 2.19 -32.32 -1.69
C PRO A 37 3.34 -31.53 -2.34
N ALA A 38 4.57 -31.73 -1.86
CA ALA A 38 5.75 -31.00 -2.35
C ALA A 38 5.96 -31.18 -3.87
N GLU A 39 5.72 -32.40 -4.39
CA GLU A 39 5.75 -32.66 -5.82
C GLU A 39 4.76 -31.80 -6.61
N THR A 40 3.54 -31.63 -6.09
CA THR A 40 2.53 -30.78 -6.74
C THR A 40 2.92 -29.30 -6.68
N GLN A 41 3.52 -28.86 -5.56
CA GLN A 41 4.05 -27.49 -5.47
C GLN A 41 5.15 -27.27 -6.52
N GLN A 42 6.09 -28.21 -6.65
CA GLN A 42 7.17 -28.08 -7.62
C GLN A 42 6.64 -28.05 -9.05
N ARG A 43 5.70 -28.94 -9.43
CA ARG A 43 5.08 -28.90 -10.77
C ARG A 43 4.43 -27.57 -11.10
N VAL A 44 3.77 -26.94 -10.12
CA VAL A 44 3.16 -25.61 -10.30
C VAL A 44 4.22 -24.53 -10.53
N LEU A 45 5.31 -24.55 -9.75
CA LEU A 45 6.41 -23.59 -9.88
C LEU A 45 7.13 -23.76 -11.23
N ASP A 46 7.38 -24.98 -11.66
CA ASP A 46 8.01 -25.30 -12.95
C ASP A 46 7.12 -24.84 -14.12
N ALA A 47 5.81 -25.11 -14.04
CA ALA A 47 4.84 -24.65 -15.04
C ALA A 47 4.78 -23.11 -15.13
N ALA A 48 4.81 -22.43 -13.99
CA ALA A 48 4.82 -20.96 -13.95
C ALA A 48 6.12 -20.42 -14.58
N ALA A 49 7.27 -21.00 -14.25
CA ALA A 49 8.56 -20.61 -14.83
C ALA A 49 8.61 -20.85 -16.33
N GLN A 50 8.14 -22.02 -16.81
CA GLN A 50 8.11 -22.38 -18.23
C GLN A 50 7.25 -21.41 -19.05
N LEU A 51 6.12 -20.97 -18.52
CA LEU A 51 5.23 -20.02 -19.18
C LEU A 51 5.68 -18.56 -19.03
N GLY A 52 6.68 -18.28 -18.19
CA GLY A 52 7.02 -16.90 -17.82
C GLY A 52 5.88 -16.22 -17.07
N TYR A 53 5.09 -16.97 -16.29
CA TYR A 53 3.99 -16.40 -15.53
C TYR A 53 4.52 -15.61 -14.34
N VAL A 54 4.12 -14.36 -14.27
CA VAL A 54 4.35 -13.49 -13.11
C VAL A 54 3.00 -13.22 -12.49
N ALA A 55 2.87 -13.52 -11.21
CA ALA A 55 1.62 -13.25 -10.49
C ALA A 55 1.33 -11.75 -10.49
N ASP A 56 0.08 -11.42 -10.75
CA ASP A 56 -0.37 -10.02 -10.71
C ASP A 56 -0.33 -9.49 -9.27
N PRO A 57 0.46 -8.44 -8.98
CA PRO A 57 0.52 -7.87 -7.64
C PRO A 57 -0.85 -7.42 -7.09
N VAL A 58 -1.73 -6.90 -7.97
CA VAL A 58 -3.09 -6.49 -7.59
C VAL A 58 -3.92 -7.70 -7.15
N ALA A 59 -3.86 -8.80 -7.91
CA ALA A 59 -4.52 -10.03 -7.52
C ALA A 59 -3.95 -10.62 -6.23
N GLN A 60 -2.64 -10.51 -6.02
CA GLN A 60 -1.99 -10.94 -4.77
C GLN A 60 -2.43 -10.08 -3.58
N SER A 61 -2.48 -8.76 -3.72
CA SER A 61 -2.94 -7.83 -2.69
C SER A 61 -4.38 -8.11 -2.30
N LEU A 62 -5.26 -8.26 -3.28
CA LEU A 62 -6.66 -8.62 -3.05
C LEU A 62 -6.77 -9.96 -2.30
N ALA A 63 -5.97 -10.94 -2.68
CA ALA A 63 -5.94 -12.23 -2.02
C ALA A 63 -5.38 -12.18 -0.59
N LYS A 64 -4.39 -11.32 -0.32
CA LYS A 64 -3.77 -11.14 1.01
C LYS A 64 -4.57 -10.20 1.91
N GLY A 65 -5.47 -9.39 1.35
CA GLY A 65 -6.21 -8.32 2.07
C GLY A 65 -5.32 -7.15 2.48
N ARG A 66 -4.12 -7.05 1.90
CA ARG A 66 -3.17 -5.94 2.12
C ARG A 66 -2.27 -5.75 0.90
N ASN A 67 -1.85 -4.50 0.68
CA ASN A 67 -1.05 -4.11 -0.46
C ASN A 67 0.46 -4.16 -0.19
N GLY A 68 0.87 -4.13 1.09
CA GLY A 68 2.26 -3.98 1.50
C GLY A 68 2.78 -2.56 1.25
N LEU A 69 1.88 -1.58 1.20
CA LEU A 69 2.19 -0.18 0.92
C LEU A 69 1.78 0.70 2.10
N ILE A 70 2.65 1.62 2.49
CA ILE A 70 2.34 2.73 3.38
C ILE A 70 2.29 4.02 2.56
N GLY A 71 1.17 4.73 2.64
CA GLY A 71 1.01 6.03 2.00
C GLY A 71 1.78 7.12 2.76
N VAL A 72 2.49 7.98 2.05
CA VAL A 72 3.04 9.21 2.59
C VAL A 72 2.34 10.37 1.91
N PHE A 73 1.55 11.12 2.67
CA PHE A 73 0.79 12.24 2.17
C PHE A 73 1.20 13.53 2.89
N THR A 74 1.42 14.56 2.10
CA THR A 74 1.67 15.91 2.64
C THR A 74 0.68 16.90 2.04
N PHE A 75 0.15 17.75 2.88
CA PHE A 75 -0.76 18.83 2.44
C PHE A 75 -0.03 19.90 1.64
N GLU A 76 1.28 20.01 1.83
CA GLU A 76 2.18 20.98 1.18
C GLU A 76 3.18 20.24 0.26
N ALA A 77 3.88 21.00 -0.58
CA ALA A 77 4.96 20.44 -1.40
C ALA A 77 6.15 20.03 -0.51
N ILE A 78 6.59 18.76 -0.60
CA ILE A 78 7.71 18.23 0.20
C ILE A 78 9.06 18.71 -0.30
N PHE A 79 9.17 18.99 -1.60
CA PHE A 79 10.43 19.27 -2.29
C PHE A 79 10.67 20.75 -2.67
N PRO A 80 10.08 21.78 -2.00
CA PRO A 80 10.55 23.13 -2.20
C PRO A 80 11.92 23.29 -1.56
N VAL A 81 12.81 23.99 -2.23
CA VAL A 81 14.21 24.23 -1.81
C VAL A 81 14.30 24.81 -0.41
N THR A 82 13.29 25.59 0.00
CA THR A 82 13.25 26.33 1.28
C THR A 82 12.77 25.50 2.48
N GLN A 83 12.14 24.34 2.28
CA GLN A 83 11.63 23.48 3.36
C GLN A 83 12.31 22.11 3.40
N ARG A 84 13.38 21.94 2.63
CA ARG A 84 14.09 20.66 2.50
C ARG A 84 14.58 20.10 3.82
N ASP A 85 15.06 20.98 4.69
CA ASP A 85 15.65 20.57 5.97
C ASP A 85 14.59 20.15 7.00
N PHE A 86 13.34 20.62 6.86
CA PHE A 86 12.27 20.28 7.80
C PHE A 86 11.71 18.85 7.54
N TYR A 87 11.40 18.52 6.29
CA TYR A 87 10.78 17.23 5.98
C TYR A 87 11.76 16.08 5.86
N TYR A 88 13.01 16.35 5.55
CA TYR A 88 14.02 15.34 5.26
C TYR A 88 14.24 14.35 6.41
N PRO A 89 14.43 14.76 7.68
CA PRO A 89 14.59 13.82 8.78
C PRO A 89 13.39 12.88 8.97
N PHE A 90 12.18 13.38 8.76
CA PHE A 90 10.97 12.56 8.86
C PHE A 90 10.92 11.51 7.75
N LEU A 91 11.26 11.90 6.52
CA LEU A 91 11.29 10.97 5.38
C LEU A 91 12.33 9.88 5.57
N LEU A 92 13.51 10.19 6.09
CA LEU A 92 14.52 9.19 6.43
C LEU A 92 14.02 8.20 7.48
N GLY A 93 13.38 8.68 8.54
CA GLY A 93 12.81 7.82 9.57
C GLY A 93 11.69 6.92 9.04
N ILE A 94 10.83 7.46 8.17
CA ILE A 94 9.75 6.72 7.52
C ILE A 94 10.31 5.62 6.61
N GLU A 95 11.31 5.95 5.77
CA GLU A 95 11.96 5.01 4.87
C GLU A 95 12.60 3.86 5.64
N HIS A 96 13.40 4.17 6.65
CA HIS A 96 14.06 3.16 7.47
C HIS A 96 13.06 2.22 8.19
N ALA A 97 11.97 2.77 8.73
CA ALA A 97 10.94 1.97 9.37
C ALA A 97 10.18 1.10 8.36
N ALA A 98 9.86 1.63 7.18
CA ALA A 98 9.20 0.89 6.12
C ALA A 98 10.06 -0.29 5.63
N GLU A 99 11.35 -0.06 5.38
CA GLU A 99 12.33 -1.09 5.02
C GLU A 99 12.38 -2.20 6.08
N THR A 100 12.52 -1.84 7.35
CA THR A 100 12.59 -2.81 8.47
C THR A 100 11.33 -3.66 8.58
N LEU A 101 10.17 -3.08 8.30
CA LEU A 101 8.86 -3.74 8.39
C LEU A 101 8.42 -4.43 7.10
N GLY A 102 9.19 -4.31 6.02
CA GLY A 102 8.90 -4.91 4.71
C GLY A 102 7.73 -4.25 3.98
N TYR A 103 7.59 -2.93 4.11
CA TYR A 103 6.62 -2.12 3.36
C TYR A 103 7.33 -1.26 2.32
N ASP A 104 6.68 -1.07 1.18
CA ASP A 104 7.03 -0.03 0.23
C ASP A 104 6.29 1.29 0.54
N LEU A 105 6.85 2.43 0.10
CA LEU A 105 6.26 3.74 0.30
C LEU A 105 5.54 4.23 -0.97
N LEU A 106 4.31 4.69 -0.80
CA LEU A 106 3.54 5.35 -1.85
C LEU A 106 3.41 6.85 -1.56
N LEU A 107 4.15 7.66 -2.31
CA LEU A 107 4.15 9.11 -2.12
C LEU A 107 3.04 9.79 -2.94
N TYR A 108 2.13 10.51 -2.26
CA TYR A 108 1.03 11.23 -2.88
C TYR A 108 1.41 12.68 -3.15
N THR A 109 1.73 13.02 -4.40
CA THR A 109 2.25 14.34 -4.76
C THR A 109 1.32 15.19 -5.63
N SER A 110 0.25 14.60 -6.19
CA SER A 110 -0.60 15.34 -7.12
C SER A 110 -1.49 16.36 -6.41
N THR A 111 -1.57 17.57 -6.96
CA THR A 111 -2.45 18.64 -6.51
C THR A 111 -3.83 18.58 -7.17
N SER A 112 -4.81 19.26 -6.60
CA SER A 112 -6.11 19.49 -7.22
C SER A 112 -6.01 20.56 -8.32
N VAL A 113 -6.79 20.36 -9.39
CA VAL A 113 -6.92 21.37 -10.45
C VAL A 113 -7.75 22.53 -9.89
N GLY A 114 -7.17 23.74 -9.90
CA GLY A 114 -7.87 24.96 -9.54
C GLY A 114 -7.27 25.70 -8.35
N ASP A 115 -7.03 25.05 -7.22
CA ASP A 115 -6.49 25.71 -6.01
C ASP A 115 -5.02 25.35 -5.70
N GLY A 116 -4.44 24.44 -6.48
CA GLY A 116 -3.06 23.99 -6.29
C GLY A 116 -2.82 23.19 -4.99
N ARG A 117 -3.87 22.94 -4.21
CA ARG A 117 -3.76 22.23 -2.93
C ARG A 117 -3.78 20.74 -3.12
N ARG A 118 -3.08 20.02 -2.25
CA ARG A 118 -3.15 18.58 -2.18
C ARG A 118 -4.36 18.18 -1.35
N ARG A 119 -5.13 17.24 -1.89
CA ARG A 119 -6.35 16.71 -1.28
C ARG A 119 -6.24 15.22 -1.10
N ILE A 120 -6.72 14.72 0.04
CA ILE A 120 -6.87 13.29 0.31
C ILE A 120 -8.00 12.73 -0.55
N TYR A 121 -9.10 13.49 -0.67
CA TYR A 121 -10.26 13.09 -1.45
C TYR A 121 -10.29 13.76 -2.82
N ARG A 122 -10.59 12.97 -3.85
CA ARG A 122 -10.85 13.45 -5.21
C ARG A 122 -12.09 12.76 -5.74
N ASP A 123 -13.04 13.54 -6.26
CA ASP A 123 -14.31 13.03 -6.77
C ASP A 123 -15.03 12.10 -5.75
N GLY A 124 -15.01 12.50 -4.48
CA GLY A 124 -15.60 11.74 -3.38
C GLY A 124 -14.87 10.44 -3.02
N ARG A 125 -13.68 10.19 -3.58
CA ARG A 125 -12.90 8.96 -3.32
C ARG A 125 -11.66 9.24 -2.50
N ASN A 126 -11.46 8.45 -1.47
CA ASN A 126 -10.24 8.43 -0.68
C ASN A 126 -9.09 7.86 -1.52
N ARG A 127 -8.12 8.71 -1.87
CA ARG A 127 -6.94 8.34 -2.66
C ARG A 127 -5.96 7.46 -1.90
N LEU A 128 -5.95 7.56 -0.58
CA LEU A 128 -5.01 6.82 0.27
C LEU A 128 -5.31 5.31 0.29
N ARG A 129 -6.49 4.88 -0.13
CA ARG A 129 -6.90 3.45 -0.16
C ARG A 129 -6.07 2.53 -1.06
N LEU A 130 -5.12 3.09 -1.83
CA LEU A 130 -4.10 2.30 -2.53
C LEU A 130 -3.04 1.74 -1.57
N ALA A 131 -2.92 2.31 -0.38
CA ALA A 131 -2.03 1.86 0.68
C ALA A 131 -2.82 1.23 1.83
N ASP A 132 -2.16 0.43 2.66
CA ASP A 132 -2.75 -0.26 3.80
C ASP A 132 -3.00 0.71 4.98
N GLY A 133 -2.28 1.80 5.00
CA GLY A 133 -2.41 2.91 5.92
C GLY A 133 -1.60 4.11 5.44
N ALA A 134 -1.70 5.25 6.10
CA ALA A 134 -0.98 6.45 5.68
C ALA A 134 -0.32 7.22 6.82
N ILE A 135 0.81 7.83 6.51
CA ILE A 135 1.49 8.82 7.32
C ILE A 135 1.18 10.19 6.72
N LEU A 136 0.59 11.07 7.52
CA LEU A 136 0.17 12.41 7.12
C LEU A 136 1.13 13.44 7.72
N LEU A 137 1.62 14.35 6.87
CA LEU A 137 2.53 15.42 7.26
C LEU A 137 2.01 16.78 6.75
N GLY A 138 2.34 17.84 7.45
CA GLY A 138 2.05 19.20 7.04
C GLY A 138 1.40 20.03 8.13
N THR A 139 1.43 21.35 7.96
CA THR A 139 0.88 22.31 8.92
C THR A 139 -0.59 22.60 8.64
N GLU A 140 -0.96 22.68 7.37
CA GLU A 140 -2.32 22.99 6.91
C GLU A 140 -3.07 21.71 6.55
N SER A 141 -3.81 21.13 7.49
CA SER A 141 -4.69 19.98 7.23
C SER A 141 -6.15 20.41 7.11
N SER A 142 -6.90 19.78 6.21
CA SER A 142 -8.36 19.91 6.18
C SER A 142 -8.96 19.05 7.30
N LYS A 143 -9.68 19.70 8.23
CA LYS A 143 -10.38 19.02 9.32
C LYS A 143 -11.45 18.06 8.78
N GLU A 144 -12.12 18.46 7.72
CA GLU A 144 -13.18 17.70 7.06
C GLU A 144 -12.61 16.40 6.44
N GLU A 145 -11.44 16.47 5.79
CA GLU A 145 -10.79 15.29 5.22
C GLU A 145 -10.27 14.33 6.29
N ILE A 146 -9.74 14.87 7.40
CA ILE A 146 -9.30 14.05 8.53
C ILE A 146 -10.51 13.39 9.21
N GLN A 147 -11.59 14.12 9.40
CA GLN A 147 -12.83 13.57 9.95
C GLN A 147 -13.35 12.43 9.08
N ALA A 148 -13.36 12.60 7.75
CA ALA A 148 -13.77 11.54 6.83
C ALA A 148 -12.88 10.29 6.91
N LEU A 149 -11.56 10.43 7.13
CA LEU A 149 -10.68 9.28 7.36
C LEU A 149 -11.04 8.52 8.64
N VAL A 150 -11.39 9.25 9.71
CA VAL A 150 -11.84 8.64 10.97
C VAL A 150 -13.15 7.89 10.76
N GLU A 151 -14.13 8.49 10.10
CA GLU A 151 -15.42 7.89 9.79
C GLU A 151 -15.30 6.65 8.89
N GLU A 152 -14.34 6.65 7.97
CA GLU A 152 -14.01 5.49 7.15
C GLU A 152 -13.23 4.40 7.88
N ALA A 153 -12.83 4.62 9.14
CA ALA A 153 -11.91 3.78 9.90
C ALA A 153 -10.62 3.45 9.11
N TYR A 154 -10.15 4.41 8.29
CA TYR A 154 -8.92 4.24 7.51
C TYR A 154 -7.70 4.41 8.41
N PRO A 155 -6.73 3.47 8.42
CA PRO A 155 -5.55 3.56 9.29
C PRO A 155 -4.66 4.73 8.88
N PHE A 156 -4.42 5.67 9.79
CA PHE A 156 -3.44 6.74 9.58
C PHE A 156 -2.79 7.21 10.87
N VAL A 157 -1.63 7.82 10.74
CA VAL A 157 -0.94 8.53 11.80
C VAL A 157 -0.51 9.90 11.31
N PHE A 158 -0.60 10.92 12.18
CA PHE A 158 -0.15 12.27 11.85
C PHE A 158 1.24 12.53 12.45
N ILE A 159 2.15 13.08 11.67
CA ILE A 159 3.39 13.65 12.21
C ILE A 159 3.15 15.10 12.58
N GLY A 160 3.25 15.37 13.86
CA GLY A 160 2.84 16.61 14.51
C GLY A 160 1.53 16.44 15.27
N ARG A 161 1.44 17.14 16.42
CA ARG A 161 0.23 17.09 17.26
C ARG A 161 -0.98 17.62 16.49
N ARG A 162 -2.06 16.87 16.52
CA ARG A 162 -3.34 17.24 15.94
C ARG A 162 -4.47 16.92 16.91
N GLU A 163 -5.44 17.80 16.97
CA GLU A 163 -6.66 17.63 17.75
C GLU A 163 -7.87 17.79 16.82
N LEU A 164 -8.77 16.84 16.90
CA LEU A 164 -10.04 16.88 16.20
C LEU A 164 -11.14 16.75 17.26
N PRO A 165 -12.00 17.77 17.44
CA PRO A 165 -13.06 17.72 18.43
C PRO A 165 -13.95 16.48 18.25
N GLY A 166 -14.09 15.68 19.32
CA GLY A 166 -14.94 14.48 19.30
C GLY A 166 -14.32 13.24 18.67
N SER A 167 -13.04 13.27 18.30
CA SER A 167 -12.33 12.11 17.73
C SER A 167 -10.91 12.00 18.25
N GLU A 168 -10.45 10.77 18.49
CA GLU A 168 -9.05 10.50 18.79
C GLU A 168 -8.27 10.29 17.49
N ILE A 169 -7.18 11.04 17.33
CA ILE A 169 -6.25 10.91 16.21
C ILE A 169 -4.92 10.38 16.71
N SER A 170 -4.44 9.31 16.09
CA SER A 170 -3.07 8.85 16.33
C SER A 170 -2.08 9.86 15.76
N TYR A 171 -1.16 10.34 16.59
CA TYR A 171 -0.08 11.22 16.15
C TYR A 171 1.24 10.91 16.85
N THR A 172 2.32 11.33 16.22
CA THR A 172 3.65 11.39 16.83
C THR A 172 4.17 12.82 16.72
N ALA A 173 4.83 13.32 17.75
CA ALA A 173 5.41 14.65 17.76
C ALA A 173 6.79 14.61 18.41
N ALA A 174 7.68 15.52 18.00
CA ALA A 174 8.94 15.72 18.68
C ALA A 174 8.69 16.21 20.12
N ASP A 175 9.44 15.65 21.04
CA ASP A 175 9.50 16.16 22.41
C ASP A 175 10.52 17.31 22.46
N TYR A 176 9.99 18.51 22.66
CA TYR A 176 10.82 19.71 22.76
C TYR A 176 11.08 20.14 24.23
N ALA A 177 10.88 19.22 25.19
CA ALA A 177 11.14 19.52 26.60
C ALA A 177 12.64 19.62 26.92
#